data_a5d71e07a35f1ea0dd1858bb4f28a7b4
#
_entry.id   a5d71e07a35f1ea0dd1858bb4f28a7b4
#
_cell.length_a   1.000
_cell.length_b   1.000
_cell.length_c   1.000
_cell.angle_alpha   90.00
_cell.angle_beta   90.00
_cell.angle_gamma   90.00
#
_symmetry.space_group_name_H-M   'P 1'
#
loop_
_entity.id
_entity.type
_entity.pdbx_description
1 polymer ?
#
loop_
_entity_poly.entity_id
_entity_poly.type
_entity_poly.pdbx_seq_one_letter_code
_entity_poly.pdbx_strand_id
1 'polypeptide(L)'
;ADGMKFLVKEHMVPRRADKLIFEVSPFLIVSTTLLILGMIPLSSGIYATNPDLSILYIIAIFGIAPIGVFFAGWSSNNKYTLIGGIRSAAQLTAYEIPLLLTLLSVAMLTGTFNIIESVHFQHTAGAWNLFLMPLGAALFLITMIAEVERVPFDMPEAEAELVEGWWTEYGGMRFGMLFMAEYIRTYAACFLFTHFFLGGWHLPFQGLIGSIPYLGPAYLLIPGALVVLIKAWLVFLIVFVWARFSLARIRTDQILEFGWRMLLPLAVLQVVLAAVYRLYLFDVDGMADTVYGGTAWDALGVPFLVPALTTILWLALFFLLLNDTGKNERTARMYHVQTVQPAGTHLPGQE
;
A
#
# COMPACT_ATOMS: atom_id res chain seq x y z
N ALA A 1 11.60 -9.24 26.43
CA ALA A 1 10.83 -10.08 27.35
C ALA A 1 9.75 -10.85 26.59
N ASP A 2 8.93 -10.21 25.73
CA ASP A 2 7.78 -10.84 25.07
C ASP A 2 8.17 -11.92 24.07
N GLY A 3 9.22 -11.74 23.29
CA GLY A 3 9.72 -12.77 22.36
C GLY A 3 10.16 -14.07 23.06
N MET A 4 10.76 -13.98 24.24
CA MET A 4 11.11 -15.17 25.01
C MET A 4 9.88 -15.87 25.60
N LYS A 5 8.83 -15.12 25.92
CA LYS A 5 7.56 -15.67 26.39
C LYS A 5 6.92 -16.58 25.34
N PHE A 6 6.98 -16.22 24.05
CA PHE A 6 6.45 -17.05 22.96
C PHE A 6 7.20 -18.37 22.79
N LEU A 7 8.51 -18.40 23.08
CA LEU A 7 9.32 -19.63 23.00
C LEU A 7 8.99 -20.62 24.13
N VAL A 8 8.63 -20.14 25.32
CA VAL A 8 8.39 -20.99 26.49
C VAL A 8 6.91 -21.37 26.63
N LYS A 9 6.00 -20.64 25.97
CA LYS A 9 4.56 -20.89 26.04
C LYS A 9 4.19 -22.21 25.36
N GLU A 10 3.26 -22.96 25.99
CA GLU A 10 2.77 -24.24 25.49
C GLU A 10 2.13 -24.12 24.10
N HIS A 11 2.39 -25.12 23.24
CA HIS A 11 1.81 -25.22 21.92
C HIS A 11 0.46 -25.95 22.00
N MET A 12 -0.61 -25.20 22.10
CA MET A 12 -1.97 -25.78 22.07
C MET A 12 -2.48 -25.82 20.63
N VAL A 13 -3.07 -26.98 20.26
CA VAL A 13 -3.79 -27.14 19.00
C VAL A 13 -5.22 -27.57 19.35
N PRO A 14 -6.26 -26.89 18.82
CA PRO A 14 -7.63 -27.25 19.07
C PRO A 14 -7.91 -28.70 18.66
N ARG A 15 -8.69 -29.44 19.45
CA ARG A 15 -8.92 -30.90 19.22
C ARG A 15 -9.60 -31.20 17.88
N ARG A 16 -10.37 -30.26 17.33
CA ARG A 16 -11.10 -30.39 16.07
C ARG A 16 -10.44 -29.65 14.91
N ALA A 17 -9.27 -29.07 15.11
CA ALA A 17 -8.53 -28.36 14.07
C ALA A 17 -7.93 -29.35 13.06
N ASP A 18 -7.85 -28.93 11.81
CA ASP A 18 -7.09 -29.63 10.78
C ASP A 18 -5.58 -29.32 11.00
N LYS A 19 -4.89 -30.30 11.63
CA LYS A 19 -3.52 -30.13 12.11
C LYS A 19 -2.55 -29.75 11.01
N LEU A 20 -2.68 -30.31 9.80
CA LEU A 20 -1.76 -30.07 8.71
C LEU A 20 -1.87 -28.61 8.23
N ILE A 21 -3.08 -28.15 7.95
CA ILE A 21 -3.32 -26.79 7.46
C ILE A 21 -3.01 -25.76 8.56
N PHE A 22 -3.33 -26.10 9.82
CA PHE A 22 -3.03 -25.26 10.98
C PHE A 22 -1.53 -25.02 11.18
N GLU A 23 -0.67 -26.02 10.89
CA GLU A 23 0.78 -25.88 10.96
C GLU A 23 1.36 -25.15 9.73
N VAL A 24 0.84 -25.46 8.53
CA VAL A 24 1.37 -24.90 7.28
C VAL A 24 1.06 -23.40 7.13
N SER A 25 -0.08 -22.94 7.62
CA SER A 25 -0.54 -21.57 7.45
C SER A 25 0.44 -20.50 8.00
N PRO A 26 0.95 -20.57 9.25
CA PRO A 26 1.95 -19.62 9.74
C PRO A 26 3.23 -19.61 8.91
N PHE A 27 3.70 -20.79 8.50
CA PHE A 27 4.91 -20.91 7.65
C PHE A 27 4.68 -20.26 6.27
N LEU A 28 3.50 -20.42 5.68
CA LEU A 28 3.16 -19.81 4.40
C LEU A 28 3.17 -18.29 4.50
N ILE A 29 2.54 -17.71 5.54
CA ILE A 29 2.49 -16.27 5.75
C ILE A 29 3.89 -15.70 6.02
N VAL A 30 4.70 -16.35 6.87
CA VAL A 30 6.07 -15.89 7.16
C VAL A 30 6.95 -16.01 5.92
N SER A 31 6.87 -17.11 5.17
CA SER A 31 7.70 -17.32 3.98
C SER A 31 7.41 -16.26 2.91
N THR A 32 6.14 -15.92 2.67
CA THR A 32 5.78 -14.85 1.72
C THR A 32 6.31 -13.49 2.14
N THR A 33 6.21 -13.13 3.41
CA THR A 33 6.73 -11.85 3.92
C THR A 33 8.25 -11.75 3.84
N LEU A 34 8.98 -12.82 4.15
CA LEU A 34 10.43 -12.86 4.03
C LEU A 34 10.89 -12.80 2.56
N LEU A 35 10.17 -13.45 1.64
CA LEU A 35 10.46 -13.37 0.22
C LEU A 35 10.28 -11.94 -0.32
N ILE A 36 9.23 -11.23 0.10
CA ILE A 36 9.03 -9.83 -0.28
C ILE A 36 10.21 -8.98 0.22
N LEU A 37 10.60 -9.13 1.48
CA LEU A 37 11.71 -8.37 2.05
C LEU A 37 13.04 -8.67 1.33
N GLY A 38 13.28 -9.92 0.94
CA GLY A 38 14.47 -10.34 0.18
C GLY A 38 14.54 -9.75 -1.24
N MET A 39 13.40 -9.36 -1.82
CA MET A 39 13.33 -8.72 -3.14
C MET A 39 13.61 -7.21 -3.11
N ILE A 40 13.53 -6.57 -1.94
CA ILE A 40 13.67 -5.13 -1.79
C ILE A 40 15.16 -4.77 -1.64
N PRO A 41 15.75 -3.98 -2.56
CA PRO A 41 17.13 -3.54 -2.44
C PRO A 41 17.28 -2.46 -1.36
N LEU A 42 18.32 -2.53 -0.54
CA LEU A 42 18.65 -1.47 0.42
C LEU A 42 19.52 -0.36 -0.21
N SER A 43 20.27 -0.69 -1.24
CA SER A 43 21.11 0.25 -2.00
C SER A 43 21.42 -0.36 -3.37
N SER A 44 22.00 0.43 -4.27
CA SER A 44 22.46 -0.06 -5.58
C SER A 44 23.45 -1.23 -5.51
N GLY A 45 24.21 -1.33 -4.41
CA GLY A 45 25.17 -2.42 -4.17
C GLY A 45 24.78 -3.41 -3.08
N ILE A 46 23.64 -3.23 -2.40
CA ILE A 46 23.17 -4.08 -1.28
C ILE A 46 21.76 -4.56 -1.59
N TYR A 47 21.68 -5.72 -2.23
CA TYR A 47 20.44 -6.42 -2.56
C TYR A 47 20.65 -7.93 -2.48
N ALA A 48 19.63 -8.69 -2.12
CA ALA A 48 19.70 -10.13 -2.08
C ALA A 48 19.49 -10.73 -3.47
N THR A 49 18.54 -10.21 -4.22
CA THR A 49 18.19 -10.63 -5.59
C THR A 49 17.79 -9.40 -6.42
N ASN A 50 18.08 -9.41 -7.71
CA ASN A 50 17.67 -8.36 -8.64
C ASN A 50 17.13 -8.97 -9.93
N PRO A 51 15.94 -9.57 -9.92
CA PRO A 51 15.32 -10.05 -11.16
C PRO A 51 14.79 -8.88 -11.99
N ASP A 52 14.82 -9.01 -13.31
CA ASP A 52 14.32 -7.97 -14.24
C ASP A 52 12.84 -7.65 -14.05
N LEU A 53 12.05 -8.64 -13.57
CA LEU A 53 10.61 -8.51 -13.29
C LEU A 53 10.32 -8.40 -11.78
N SER A 54 11.16 -7.73 -11.01
CA SER A 54 11.07 -7.68 -9.54
C SER A 54 9.72 -7.14 -9.03
N ILE A 55 9.11 -6.16 -9.72
CA ILE A 55 7.79 -5.62 -9.38
C ILE A 55 6.70 -6.71 -9.51
N LEU A 56 6.71 -7.48 -10.60
CA LEU A 56 5.72 -8.54 -10.80
C LEU A 56 5.89 -9.69 -9.80
N TYR A 57 7.14 -10.05 -9.44
CA TYR A 57 7.39 -11.04 -8.40
C TYR A 57 6.84 -10.62 -7.04
N ILE A 58 7.02 -9.36 -6.65
CA ILE A 58 6.49 -8.84 -5.39
C ILE A 58 4.96 -8.94 -5.36
N ILE A 59 4.29 -8.52 -6.44
CA ILE A 59 2.82 -8.59 -6.53
C ILE A 59 2.36 -10.06 -6.45
N ALA A 60 3.01 -10.97 -7.19
CA ALA A 60 2.67 -12.38 -7.16
C ALA A 60 2.80 -13.01 -5.76
N ILE A 61 3.80 -12.57 -4.98
CA ILE A 61 4.00 -13.05 -3.61
C ILE A 61 2.93 -12.47 -2.67
N PHE A 62 2.55 -11.20 -2.85
CA PHE A 62 1.43 -10.60 -2.09
C PHE A 62 0.13 -11.38 -2.30
N GLY A 63 -0.18 -11.81 -3.53
CA GLY A 63 -1.38 -12.60 -3.85
C GLY A 63 -1.45 -13.98 -3.20
N ILE A 64 -0.37 -14.49 -2.62
CA ILE A 64 -0.37 -15.74 -1.85
C ILE A 64 -0.84 -15.51 -0.40
N ALA A 65 -0.65 -14.31 0.15
CA ALA A 65 -0.96 -14.01 1.55
C ALA A 65 -2.45 -14.23 1.92
N PRO A 66 -3.45 -13.81 1.11
CA PRO A 66 -4.86 -14.05 1.39
C PRO A 66 -5.20 -15.52 1.58
N ILE A 67 -4.55 -16.40 0.82
CA ILE A 67 -4.73 -17.86 0.92
C ILE A 67 -4.23 -18.36 2.28
N GLY A 68 -3.07 -17.87 2.74
CA GLY A 68 -2.51 -18.21 4.04
C GLY A 68 -3.42 -17.80 5.21
N VAL A 69 -3.95 -16.60 5.15
CA VAL A 69 -4.87 -16.05 6.15
C VAL A 69 -6.20 -16.82 6.18
N PHE A 70 -6.76 -17.12 5.00
CA PHE A 70 -7.97 -17.93 4.90
C PHE A 70 -7.76 -19.32 5.49
N PHE A 71 -6.66 -20.00 5.19
CA PHE A 71 -6.32 -21.31 5.74
C PHE A 71 -6.15 -21.27 7.25
N ALA A 72 -5.56 -20.20 7.80
CA ALA A 72 -5.43 -20.02 9.23
C ALA A 72 -6.79 -19.96 9.93
N GLY A 73 -7.71 -19.16 9.40
CA GLY A 73 -9.06 -19.04 9.94
C GLY A 73 -9.87 -20.33 9.81
N TRP A 74 -9.77 -21.01 8.67
CA TRP A 74 -10.53 -22.23 8.38
C TRP A 74 -10.05 -23.43 9.20
N SER A 75 -8.74 -23.63 9.30
CA SER A 75 -8.14 -24.79 9.98
C SER A 75 -8.42 -24.84 11.50
N SER A 76 -8.64 -23.67 12.10
CA SER A 76 -8.92 -23.54 13.54
C SER A 76 -10.27 -24.14 13.97
N ASN A 77 -11.18 -24.42 13.02
CA ASN A 77 -12.53 -24.97 13.24
C ASN A 77 -13.34 -24.23 14.31
N ASN A 78 -13.17 -22.91 14.37
CA ASN A 78 -13.94 -22.01 15.21
C ASN A 78 -14.72 -21.02 14.33
N LYS A 79 -15.98 -20.75 14.66
CA LYS A 79 -16.84 -19.84 13.88
C LYS A 79 -16.30 -18.42 13.81
N TYR A 80 -15.67 -17.92 14.86
CA TYR A 80 -15.12 -16.57 14.94
C TYR A 80 -13.86 -16.43 14.07
N THR A 81 -12.97 -17.42 14.14
CA THR A 81 -11.76 -17.45 13.31
C THR A 81 -12.07 -17.61 11.83
N LEU A 82 -13.08 -18.41 11.50
CA LEU A 82 -13.53 -18.59 10.12
C LEU A 82 -14.09 -17.28 9.54
N ILE A 83 -14.97 -16.59 10.29
CA ILE A 83 -15.51 -15.29 9.85
C ILE A 83 -14.39 -14.25 9.72
N GLY A 84 -13.46 -14.20 10.67
CA GLY A 84 -12.28 -13.32 10.61
C GLY A 84 -11.43 -13.61 9.37
N GLY A 85 -11.12 -14.89 9.12
CA GLY A 85 -10.33 -15.30 7.95
C GLY A 85 -11.01 -14.99 6.60
N ILE A 86 -12.32 -15.16 6.50
CA ILE A 86 -13.07 -14.78 5.28
C ILE A 86 -13.06 -13.26 5.08
N ARG A 87 -13.28 -12.48 6.14
CA ARG A 87 -13.26 -11.01 6.06
C ARG A 87 -11.89 -10.47 5.66
N SER A 88 -10.82 -11.00 6.26
CA SER A 88 -9.43 -10.64 5.95
C SER A 88 -9.08 -11.02 4.51
N ALA A 89 -9.31 -12.27 4.10
CA ALA A 89 -9.03 -12.71 2.74
C ALA A 89 -9.80 -11.91 1.68
N ALA A 90 -11.07 -11.57 1.95
CA ALA A 90 -11.88 -10.75 1.06
C ALA A 90 -11.32 -9.30 0.95
N GLN A 91 -10.87 -8.72 2.05
CA GLN A 91 -10.23 -7.41 2.07
C GLN A 91 -8.94 -7.44 1.26
N LEU A 92 -8.00 -8.32 1.59
CA LEU A 92 -6.71 -8.45 0.90
C LEU A 92 -6.90 -8.61 -0.61
N THR A 93 -7.76 -9.54 -1.06
CA THR A 93 -8.05 -9.74 -2.49
C THR A 93 -8.67 -8.52 -3.16
N ALA A 94 -9.54 -7.77 -2.47
CA ALA A 94 -10.16 -6.57 -3.02
C ALA A 94 -9.17 -5.42 -3.21
N TYR A 95 -8.14 -5.31 -2.38
CA TYR A 95 -7.14 -4.25 -2.44
C TYR A 95 -5.90 -4.64 -3.25
N GLU A 96 -5.65 -5.92 -3.48
CA GLU A 96 -4.57 -6.42 -4.32
C GLU A 96 -4.69 -5.93 -5.77
N ILE A 97 -5.89 -5.90 -6.36
CA ILE A 97 -6.09 -5.46 -7.74
C ILE A 97 -5.75 -3.97 -7.92
N PRO A 98 -6.28 -3.02 -7.13
CA PRO A 98 -5.85 -1.62 -7.17
C PRO A 98 -4.35 -1.44 -6.90
N LEU A 99 -3.76 -2.23 -5.99
CA LEU A 99 -2.32 -2.22 -5.72
C LEU A 99 -1.51 -2.61 -6.96
N LEU A 100 -1.88 -3.70 -7.63
CA LEU A 100 -1.27 -4.15 -8.87
C LEU A 100 -1.32 -3.06 -9.93
N LEU A 101 -2.47 -2.41 -10.12
CA LEU A 101 -2.64 -1.34 -11.09
C LEU A 101 -1.79 -0.11 -10.75
N THR A 102 -1.67 0.26 -9.48
CA THR A 102 -0.81 1.38 -9.07
C THR A 102 0.66 1.09 -9.32
N LEU A 103 1.14 -0.12 -9.06
CA LEU A 103 2.51 -0.54 -9.37
C LEU A 103 2.74 -0.64 -10.88
N LEU A 104 1.76 -1.11 -11.63
CA LEU A 104 1.82 -1.11 -13.09
C LEU A 104 1.95 0.32 -13.64
N SER A 105 1.25 1.30 -13.05
CA SER A 105 1.38 2.71 -13.46
C SER A 105 2.78 3.26 -13.24
N VAL A 106 3.45 2.86 -12.14
CA VAL A 106 4.86 3.20 -11.90
C VAL A 106 5.76 2.54 -12.95
N ALA A 107 5.57 1.25 -13.23
CA ALA A 107 6.34 0.54 -14.23
C ALA A 107 6.15 1.14 -15.66
N MET A 108 4.94 1.57 -15.99
CA MET A 108 4.67 2.26 -17.25
C MET A 108 5.38 3.61 -17.34
N LEU A 109 5.41 4.39 -16.28
CA LEU A 109 6.11 5.67 -16.26
C LEU A 109 7.63 5.48 -16.38
N THR A 110 8.20 4.57 -15.59
CA THR A 110 9.66 4.32 -15.59
C THR A 110 10.12 3.53 -16.82
N GLY A 111 9.23 2.75 -17.42
CA GLY A 111 9.54 1.89 -18.57
C GLY A 111 10.24 0.59 -18.20
N THR A 112 10.33 0.27 -16.91
CA THR A 112 11.00 -0.95 -16.40
C THR A 112 10.19 -1.61 -15.30
N PHE A 113 10.33 -2.94 -15.17
CA PHE A 113 9.78 -3.71 -14.05
C PHE A 113 10.81 -3.99 -12.96
N ASN A 114 12.03 -3.47 -13.12
CA ASN A 114 13.11 -3.61 -12.16
C ASN A 114 13.08 -2.45 -11.15
N ILE A 115 13.12 -2.77 -9.84
CA ILE A 115 13.08 -1.77 -8.78
C ILE A 115 14.30 -0.86 -8.82
N ILE A 116 15.50 -1.42 -9.05
CA ILE A 116 16.76 -0.66 -9.07
C ILE A 116 16.73 0.35 -10.22
N GLU A 117 16.31 -0.08 -11.42
CA GLU A 117 16.20 0.78 -12.59
C GLU A 117 15.13 1.86 -12.40
N SER A 118 14.00 1.53 -11.74
CA SER A 118 12.96 2.49 -11.39
C SER A 118 13.49 3.61 -10.45
N VAL A 119 14.37 3.26 -9.52
CA VAL A 119 15.04 4.25 -8.66
C VAL A 119 16.06 5.10 -9.46
N HIS A 120 16.81 4.47 -10.36
CA HIS A 120 17.72 5.21 -11.25
C HIS A 120 16.97 6.16 -12.18
N PHE A 121 15.81 5.76 -12.71
CA PHE A 121 14.96 6.65 -13.50
C PHE A 121 14.58 7.92 -12.72
N GLN A 122 14.16 7.80 -11.46
CA GLN A 122 13.84 8.98 -10.63
C GLN A 122 15.07 9.89 -10.42
N HIS A 123 16.28 9.32 -10.34
CA HIS A 123 17.49 10.10 -10.23
C HIS A 123 17.82 10.85 -11.53
N THR A 124 17.73 10.18 -12.69
CA THR A 124 17.97 10.80 -13.99
C THR A 124 16.91 11.83 -14.35
N ALA A 125 15.67 11.58 -13.98
CA ALA A 125 14.56 12.51 -14.12
C ALA A 125 14.67 13.75 -13.21
N GLY A 126 15.53 13.71 -12.19
CA GLY A 126 15.71 14.82 -11.23
C GLY A 126 14.52 15.08 -10.31
N ALA A 127 13.44 14.29 -10.43
CA ALA A 127 12.21 14.43 -9.67
C ALA A 127 11.74 13.08 -9.11
N TRP A 128 11.20 13.08 -7.90
CA TRP A 128 10.59 11.91 -7.33
C TRP A 128 9.24 11.60 -7.98
N ASN A 129 8.90 10.33 -8.13
CA ASN A 129 7.60 9.92 -8.65
C ASN A 129 6.43 10.42 -7.79
N LEU A 130 6.67 10.77 -6.53
CA LEU A 130 5.69 11.43 -5.66
C LEU A 130 5.14 12.72 -6.30
N PHE A 131 5.99 13.50 -6.96
CA PHE A 131 5.59 14.75 -7.64
C PHE A 131 5.08 14.51 -9.05
N LEU A 132 5.58 13.48 -9.72
CA LEU A 132 5.14 13.11 -11.06
C LEU A 132 3.78 12.43 -11.05
N MET A 133 3.49 11.61 -10.02
CA MET A 133 2.26 10.81 -9.88
C MET A 133 1.70 10.87 -8.45
N PRO A 134 1.23 12.01 -7.95
CA PRO A 134 0.75 12.14 -6.58
C PRO A 134 -0.52 11.30 -6.32
N LEU A 135 -1.40 11.15 -7.32
CA LEU A 135 -2.56 10.25 -7.21
C LEU A 135 -2.11 8.79 -7.04
N GLY A 136 -1.12 8.35 -7.83
CA GLY A 136 -0.55 7.01 -7.71
C GLY A 136 0.07 6.77 -6.34
N ALA A 137 0.79 7.76 -5.79
CA ALA A 137 1.35 7.70 -4.44
C ALA A 137 0.26 7.58 -3.36
N ALA A 138 -0.82 8.37 -3.46
CA ALA A 138 -1.94 8.30 -2.53
C ALA A 138 -2.68 6.96 -2.62
N LEU A 139 -2.95 6.47 -3.83
CA LEU A 139 -3.58 5.17 -4.05
C LEU A 139 -2.71 4.03 -3.48
N PHE A 140 -1.40 4.06 -3.74
CA PHE A 140 -0.46 3.08 -3.20
C PHE A 140 -0.45 3.07 -1.67
N LEU A 141 -0.42 4.23 -1.02
CA LEU A 141 -0.45 4.30 0.45
C LEU A 141 -1.74 3.72 1.00
N ILE A 142 -2.90 4.08 0.44
CA ILE A 142 -4.20 3.57 0.90
C ILE A 142 -4.28 2.05 0.71
N THR A 143 -3.90 1.55 -0.46
CA THR A 143 -3.94 0.11 -0.75
C THR A 143 -2.95 -0.67 0.11
N MET A 144 -1.76 -0.12 0.40
CA MET A 144 -0.78 -0.75 1.26
C MET A 144 -1.21 -0.78 2.73
N ILE A 145 -1.86 0.27 3.27
CA ILE A 145 -2.41 0.24 4.63
C ILE A 145 -3.48 -0.86 4.73
N ALA A 146 -4.33 -0.99 3.71
CA ALA A 146 -5.37 -2.02 3.66
C ALA A 146 -4.80 -3.44 3.51
N GLU A 147 -3.71 -3.60 2.76
CA GLU A 147 -2.99 -4.88 2.58
C GLU A 147 -2.28 -5.34 3.86
N VAL A 148 -1.82 -4.40 4.68
CA VAL A 148 -1.19 -4.69 5.98
C VAL A 148 -2.23 -4.85 7.09
N GLU A 149 -3.52 -4.67 6.80
CA GLU A 149 -4.64 -4.77 7.75
C GLU A 149 -4.52 -3.83 8.97
N ARG A 150 -3.88 -2.66 8.78
CA ARG A 150 -3.73 -1.65 9.85
C ARG A 150 -4.86 -0.63 9.85
N VAL A 151 -5.07 0.03 10.98
CA VAL A 151 -6.07 1.11 11.12
C VAL A 151 -5.89 2.14 10.01
N PRO A 152 -6.95 2.50 9.25
CA PRO A 152 -8.39 2.32 9.51
C PRO A 152 -9.01 1.00 9.00
N PHE A 153 -8.26 0.09 8.38
CA PHE A 153 -8.72 -1.13 7.72
C PHE A 153 -8.58 -2.39 8.60
N ASP A 154 -8.54 -2.24 9.92
CA ASP A 154 -8.30 -3.28 10.93
C ASP A 154 -9.61 -3.91 11.46
N MET A 155 -10.59 -4.16 10.57
CA MET A 155 -11.86 -4.79 10.95
C MET A 155 -11.80 -6.32 11.07
N PRO A 156 -10.97 -7.05 10.31
CA PRO A 156 -10.84 -8.50 10.49
C PRO A 156 -10.34 -8.91 11.87
N GLU A 157 -9.59 -8.04 12.54
CA GLU A 157 -8.99 -8.24 13.87
C GLU A 157 -9.75 -7.56 15.01
N ALA A 158 -10.95 -7.00 14.71
CA ALA A 158 -11.70 -6.23 15.70
C ALA A 158 -12.06 -7.07 16.93
N GLU A 159 -11.39 -6.82 18.07
CA GLU A 159 -11.61 -7.51 19.35
C GLU A 159 -13.06 -7.47 19.82
N ALA A 160 -13.76 -6.38 19.54
CA ALA A 160 -15.16 -6.21 19.95
C ALA A 160 -16.15 -7.18 19.26
N GLU A 161 -15.81 -7.68 18.05
CA GLU A 161 -16.70 -8.55 17.25
C GLU A 161 -16.18 -9.99 17.14
N LEU A 162 -14.85 -10.18 16.99
CA LEU A 162 -14.24 -11.44 16.59
C LEU A 162 -13.16 -11.96 17.55
N VAL A 163 -13.00 -11.34 18.72
CA VAL A 163 -11.96 -11.60 19.73
C VAL A 163 -10.59 -11.12 19.21
N GLU A 164 -9.88 -11.90 18.42
CA GLU A 164 -8.62 -11.53 17.74
C GLU A 164 -8.64 -11.93 16.25
N GLY A 165 -9.84 -12.15 15.68
CA GLY A 165 -9.99 -12.51 14.29
C GLY A 165 -9.48 -13.92 13.95
N TRP A 166 -8.78 -14.06 12.82
CA TRP A 166 -8.38 -15.35 12.25
C TRP A 166 -7.23 -16.06 13.01
N TRP A 167 -6.48 -15.36 13.86
CA TRP A 167 -5.36 -15.93 14.64
C TRP A 167 -5.70 -16.24 16.11
N THR A 168 -6.96 -16.07 16.52
CA THR A 168 -7.42 -16.28 17.91
C THR A 168 -6.98 -17.61 18.54
N GLU A 169 -6.95 -18.69 17.77
CA GLU A 169 -6.58 -20.03 18.27
C GLU A 169 -5.08 -20.31 18.22
N TYR A 170 -4.29 -19.41 17.64
CA TYR A 170 -2.86 -19.57 17.57
C TYR A 170 -2.19 -19.13 18.86
N GLY A 171 -1.35 -20.00 19.45
CA GLY A 171 -0.61 -19.73 20.67
C GLY A 171 0.89 -20.00 20.54
N GLY A 172 1.66 -19.49 21.52
CA GLY A 172 3.10 -19.72 21.58
C GLY A 172 3.87 -19.18 20.38
N MET A 173 4.81 -19.95 19.86
CA MET A 173 5.67 -19.53 18.74
C MET A 173 4.92 -19.32 17.44
N ARG A 174 3.80 -20.02 17.20
CA ARG A 174 2.97 -19.84 15.99
C ARG A 174 2.38 -18.44 15.93
N PHE A 175 1.81 -17.97 17.05
CA PHE A 175 1.34 -16.60 17.16
C PHE A 175 2.48 -15.59 16.99
N GLY A 176 3.65 -15.88 17.61
CA GLY A 176 4.84 -15.04 17.45
C GLY A 176 5.30 -14.91 16.00
N MET A 177 5.22 -16.00 15.20
CA MET A 177 5.53 -15.96 13.77
C MET A 177 4.54 -15.10 12.98
N LEU A 178 3.25 -15.24 13.22
CA LEU A 178 2.21 -14.43 12.56
C LEU A 178 2.38 -12.94 12.87
N PHE A 179 2.56 -12.60 14.13
CA PHE A 179 2.80 -11.26 14.60
C PHE A 179 4.07 -10.63 14.01
N MET A 180 5.15 -11.42 13.93
CA MET A 180 6.39 -10.98 13.28
C MET A 180 6.17 -10.72 11.78
N ALA A 181 5.44 -11.62 11.09
CA ALA A 181 5.13 -11.48 9.67
C ALA A 181 4.37 -10.19 9.36
N GLU A 182 3.41 -9.81 10.19
CA GLU A 182 2.64 -8.58 10.07
C GLU A 182 3.53 -7.33 10.14
N TYR A 183 4.45 -7.26 11.11
CA TYR A 183 5.40 -6.15 11.19
C TYR A 183 6.38 -6.12 10.02
N ILE A 184 6.88 -7.28 9.60
CA ILE A 184 7.77 -7.36 8.42
C ILE A 184 7.05 -6.86 7.17
N ARG A 185 5.77 -7.24 6.98
CA ARG A 185 4.94 -6.76 5.87
C ARG A 185 4.75 -5.24 5.93
N THR A 186 4.52 -4.69 7.12
CA THR A 186 4.41 -3.23 7.32
C THR A 186 5.68 -2.49 6.90
N TYR A 187 6.85 -2.98 7.33
CA TYR A 187 8.13 -2.39 6.91
C TYR A 187 8.40 -2.57 5.43
N ALA A 188 8.08 -3.74 4.86
CA ALA A 188 8.20 -3.98 3.42
C ALA A 188 7.37 -2.99 2.60
N ALA A 189 6.14 -2.69 3.03
CA ALA A 189 5.27 -1.67 2.43
C ALA A 189 5.93 -0.27 2.46
N CYS A 190 6.52 0.12 3.59
CA CYS A 190 7.24 1.39 3.72
C CYS A 190 8.47 1.46 2.81
N PHE A 191 9.22 0.37 2.69
CA PHE A 191 10.36 0.28 1.78
C PHE A 191 9.93 0.39 0.32
N LEU A 192 8.87 -0.31 -0.08
CA LEU A 192 8.33 -0.23 -1.44
C LEU A 192 7.89 1.19 -1.80
N PHE A 193 7.15 1.86 -0.89
CA PHE A 193 6.81 3.26 -1.08
C PHE A 193 8.02 4.16 -1.25
N THR A 194 9.06 3.93 -0.45
CA THR A 194 10.32 4.70 -0.53
C THR A 194 11.00 4.53 -1.89
N HIS A 195 11.05 3.30 -2.44
CA HIS A 195 11.68 3.03 -3.73
C HIS A 195 10.86 3.56 -4.91
N PHE A 196 9.55 3.37 -4.89
CA PHE A 196 8.70 3.74 -6.02
C PHE A 196 8.36 5.23 -6.08
N PHE A 197 8.26 5.91 -4.92
CA PHE A 197 7.79 7.29 -4.88
C PHE A 197 8.78 8.30 -4.28
N LEU A 198 9.66 7.88 -3.39
CA LEU A 198 10.62 8.79 -2.73
C LEU A 198 12.06 8.67 -3.26
N GLY A 199 12.27 8.04 -4.41
CA GLY A 199 13.58 7.94 -5.05
C GLY A 199 14.58 7.04 -4.34
N GLY A 200 14.15 6.07 -3.55
CA GLY A 200 14.99 5.06 -2.91
C GLY A 200 16.16 5.66 -2.12
N TRP A 201 17.38 5.26 -2.47
CA TRP A 201 18.62 5.70 -1.81
C TRP A 201 19.12 7.09 -2.24
N HIS A 202 18.46 7.73 -3.21
CA HIS A 202 18.82 9.10 -3.61
C HIS A 202 18.19 10.11 -2.67
N LEU A 203 19.01 11.09 -2.24
CA LEU A 203 18.56 12.17 -1.37
C LEU A 203 17.77 13.22 -2.18
N PRO A 204 16.83 13.94 -1.53
CA PRO A 204 16.10 14.99 -2.19
C PRO A 204 17.04 16.13 -2.60
N PHE A 205 16.75 16.74 -3.75
CA PHE A 205 17.51 17.92 -4.23
C PHE A 205 19.03 17.70 -4.35
N GLN A 206 19.47 16.47 -4.64
CA GLN A 206 20.87 16.12 -4.73
C GLN A 206 21.66 17.00 -5.69
N GLY A 207 21.08 17.38 -6.81
CA GLY A 207 21.69 18.29 -7.77
C GLY A 207 21.92 19.70 -7.22
N LEU A 208 20.95 20.23 -6.46
CA LEU A 208 21.06 21.58 -5.85
C LEU A 208 22.03 21.59 -4.67
N ILE A 209 21.97 20.62 -3.78
CA ILE A 209 22.81 20.56 -2.57
C ILE A 209 24.24 20.14 -2.94
N GLY A 210 24.40 19.26 -3.93
CA GLY A 210 25.71 18.83 -4.42
C GLY A 210 26.55 19.96 -5.00
N SER A 211 25.93 21.04 -5.49
CA SER A 211 26.62 22.23 -6.01
C SER A 211 27.12 23.18 -4.91
N ILE A 212 26.71 23.02 -3.65
CA ILE A 212 27.12 23.89 -2.53
C ILE A 212 28.50 23.45 -2.02
N PRO A 213 29.53 24.32 -2.09
CA PRO A 213 30.85 24.02 -1.53
C PRO A 213 30.70 23.76 -0.02
N TYR A 214 31.36 22.75 0.53
CA TYR A 214 31.31 22.22 1.91
C TYR A 214 30.15 21.28 2.25
N LEU A 215 28.92 21.54 1.79
CA LEU A 215 27.78 20.66 2.07
C LEU A 215 27.67 19.48 1.07
N GLY A 216 28.04 19.74 -0.20
CA GLY A 216 27.98 18.71 -1.24
C GLY A 216 28.79 17.44 -0.94
N PRO A 217 30.07 17.55 -0.58
CA PRO A 217 30.87 16.36 -0.24
C PRO A 217 30.36 15.60 0.97
N ALA A 218 29.92 16.29 2.03
CA ALA A 218 29.35 15.66 3.23
C ALA A 218 28.01 14.97 2.93
N TYR A 219 27.19 15.56 2.08
CA TYR A 219 25.91 15.05 1.65
C TYR A 219 26.05 13.76 0.80
N LEU A 220 27.06 13.70 -0.07
CA LEU A 220 27.35 12.54 -0.91
C LEU A 220 28.02 11.39 -0.14
N LEU A 221 28.56 11.66 1.05
CA LEU A 221 29.21 10.65 1.89
C LEU A 221 28.20 9.78 2.64
N ILE A 222 26.92 10.15 2.70
CA ILE A 222 25.89 9.39 3.41
C ILE A 222 25.62 8.07 2.67
N PRO A 223 25.74 6.89 3.33
CA PRO A 223 25.47 5.61 2.70
C PRO A 223 24.02 5.54 2.22
N GLY A 224 23.80 5.11 0.96
CA GLY A 224 22.47 5.00 0.37
C GLY A 224 21.51 4.12 1.18
N ALA A 225 22.01 3.02 1.77
CA ALA A 225 21.22 2.15 2.63
C ALA A 225 20.66 2.88 3.86
N LEU A 226 21.44 3.78 4.46
CA LEU A 226 21.00 4.58 5.61
C LEU A 226 19.90 5.57 5.21
N VAL A 227 19.99 6.15 4.01
CA VAL A 227 18.96 7.04 3.45
C VAL A 227 17.63 6.30 3.29
N VAL A 228 17.66 5.08 2.73
CA VAL A 228 16.46 4.25 2.56
C VAL A 228 15.85 3.91 3.92
N LEU A 229 16.66 3.51 4.89
CA LEU A 229 16.19 3.19 6.25
C LEU A 229 15.50 4.40 6.91
N ILE A 230 16.12 5.57 6.85
CA ILE A 230 15.53 6.81 7.43
C ILE A 230 14.22 7.17 6.74
N LYS A 231 14.17 7.13 5.40
CA LYS A 231 12.95 7.43 4.64
C LYS A 231 11.83 6.43 4.96
N ALA A 232 12.14 5.13 4.94
CA ALA A 232 11.16 4.09 5.27
C ALA A 232 10.64 4.25 6.71
N TRP A 233 11.51 4.62 7.65
CA TRP A 233 11.13 4.89 9.03
C TRP A 233 10.24 6.13 9.17
N LEU A 234 10.53 7.20 8.40
CA LEU A 234 9.66 8.39 8.34
C LEU A 234 8.30 8.05 7.76
N VAL A 235 8.24 7.26 6.69
CA VAL A 235 6.97 6.78 6.11
C VAL A 235 6.19 5.94 7.15
N PHE A 236 6.86 5.05 7.86
CA PHE A 236 6.25 4.27 8.94
C PHE A 236 5.64 5.17 10.02
N LEU A 237 6.38 6.19 10.49
CA LEU A 237 5.87 7.12 11.50
C LEU A 237 4.67 7.93 11.00
N ILE A 238 4.74 8.48 9.79
CA ILE A 238 3.68 9.33 9.25
C ILE A 238 2.45 8.50 8.87
N VAL A 239 2.63 7.39 8.18
CA VAL A 239 1.51 6.63 7.63
C VAL A 239 0.89 5.70 8.67
N PHE A 240 1.70 4.90 9.38
CA PHE A 240 1.18 3.88 10.29
C PHE A 240 0.98 4.39 11.72
N VAL A 241 1.89 5.19 12.25
CA VAL A 241 1.76 5.67 13.63
C VAL A 241 0.77 6.83 13.70
N TRP A 242 0.94 7.86 12.88
CA TRP A 242 0.05 9.02 12.91
C TRP A 242 -1.38 8.68 12.45
N ALA A 243 -1.56 7.91 11.40
CA ALA A 243 -2.87 7.48 10.93
C ALA A 243 -3.63 6.67 11.99
N ARG A 244 -2.93 5.82 12.75
CA ARG A 244 -3.52 5.03 13.86
C ARG A 244 -4.17 5.92 14.92
N PHE A 245 -3.61 7.09 15.20
CA PHE A 245 -4.13 8.00 16.22
C PHE A 245 -5.17 8.98 15.70
N SER A 246 -5.20 9.26 14.39
CA SER A 246 -6.08 10.28 13.82
C SER A 246 -7.30 9.74 13.10
N LEU A 247 -7.26 8.50 12.57
CA LEU A 247 -8.32 7.92 11.76
C LEU A 247 -9.24 7.02 12.58
N ALA A 248 -10.54 7.10 12.29
CA ALA A 248 -11.54 6.19 12.83
C ALA A 248 -11.56 4.89 12.03
N ARG A 249 -11.88 3.78 12.69
CA ARG A 249 -12.03 2.46 12.07
C ARG A 249 -13.24 2.44 11.12
N ILE A 250 -13.08 1.82 9.95
CA ILE A 250 -14.11 1.72 8.90
C ILE A 250 -14.76 0.33 8.97
N ARG A 251 -16.07 0.22 8.70
CA ARG A 251 -16.79 -1.09 8.68
C ARG A 251 -16.40 -1.92 7.47
N THR A 252 -16.45 -3.26 7.59
CA THR A 252 -16.08 -4.20 6.52
C THR A 252 -16.83 -3.97 5.21
N ASP A 253 -18.16 -3.71 5.27
CA ASP A 253 -18.96 -3.44 4.08
C ASP A 253 -18.47 -2.19 3.34
N GLN A 254 -18.13 -1.14 4.10
CA GLN A 254 -17.61 0.11 3.55
C GLN A 254 -16.20 -0.06 2.99
N ILE A 255 -15.37 -0.90 3.63
CA ILE A 255 -14.02 -1.22 3.15
C ILE A 255 -14.10 -1.87 1.77
N LEU A 256 -14.91 -2.91 1.60
CA LEU A 256 -15.06 -3.60 0.33
C LEU A 256 -15.68 -2.70 -0.76
N GLU A 257 -16.71 -1.93 -0.41
CA GLU A 257 -17.31 -0.97 -1.34
C GLU A 257 -16.32 0.11 -1.79
N PHE A 258 -15.51 0.63 -0.88
CA PHE A 258 -14.46 1.61 -1.16
C PHE A 258 -13.40 1.04 -2.12
N GLY A 259 -12.93 -0.20 -1.89
CA GLY A 259 -11.97 -0.87 -2.76
C GLY A 259 -12.47 -1.03 -4.20
N TRP A 260 -13.66 -1.60 -4.36
CA TRP A 260 -14.22 -1.89 -5.68
C TRP A 260 -14.79 -0.68 -6.41
N ARG A 261 -15.53 0.19 -5.72
CA ARG A 261 -16.23 1.32 -6.37
C ARG A 261 -15.37 2.54 -6.55
N MET A 262 -14.38 2.75 -5.68
CA MET A 262 -13.60 3.97 -5.70
C MET A 262 -12.15 3.75 -6.09
N LEU A 263 -11.44 2.85 -5.41
CA LEU A 263 -10.00 2.67 -5.66
C LEU A 263 -9.72 2.02 -7.01
N LEU A 264 -10.49 1.02 -7.41
CA LEU A 264 -10.27 0.33 -8.67
C LEU A 264 -10.43 1.25 -9.90
N PRO A 265 -11.52 2.05 -10.06
CA PRO A 265 -11.63 2.98 -11.17
C PRO A 265 -10.53 4.05 -11.16
N LEU A 266 -10.14 4.54 -9.97
CA LEU A 266 -9.05 5.51 -9.83
C LEU A 266 -7.70 4.91 -10.22
N ALA A 267 -7.45 3.64 -9.86
CA ALA A 267 -6.23 2.95 -10.24
C ALA A 267 -6.16 2.70 -11.77
N VAL A 268 -7.28 2.34 -12.41
CA VAL A 268 -7.36 2.23 -13.88
C VAL A 268 -7.10 3.60 -14.53
N LEU A 269 -7.72 4.65 -14.04
CA LEU A 269 -7.47 6.01 -14.51
C LEU A 269 -5.99 6.38 -14.38
N GLN A 270 -5.37 6.04 -13.25
CA GLN A 270 -3.94 6.28 -13.00
C GLN A 270 -3.05 5.57 -14.03
N VAL A 271 -3.35 4.32 -14.39
CA VAL A 271 -2.60 3.59 -15.42
C VAL A 271 -2.68 4.29 -16.77
N VAL A 272 -3.91 4.68 -17.20
CA VAL A 272 -4.11 5.39 -18.46
C VAL A 272 -3.34 6.71 -18.49
N LEU A 273 -3.36 7.44 -17.38
CA LEU A 273 -2.66 8.72 -17.30
C LEU A 273 -1.15 8.55 -17.23
N ALA A 274 -0.63 7.51 -16.58
CA ALA A 274 0.79 7.18 -16.62
C ALA A 274 1.24 6.84 -18.05
N ALA A 275 0.43 6.12 -18.82
CA ALA A 275 0.70 5.84 -20.21
C ALA A 275 0.71 7.11 -21.09
N VAL A 276 -0.28 7.97 -20.93
CA VAL A 276 -0.35 9.26 -21.64
C VAL A 276 0.85 10.14 -21.24
N TYR A 277 1.17 10.18 -19.96
CA TYR A 277 2.31 10.94 -19.44
C TYR A 277 3.64 10.46 -20.03
N ARG A 278 3.81 9.14 -20.13
CA ARG A 278 4.99 8.54 -20.78
C ARG A 278 5.10 8.94 -22.24
N LEU A 279 3.99 8.88 -22.99
CA LEU A 279 3.96 9.23 -24.42
C LEU A 279 4.28 10.72 -24.68
N TYR A 280 3.73 11.64 -23.87
CA TYR A 280 3.89 13.07 -24.11
C TYR A 280 5.15 13.69 -23.54
N LEU A 281 5.66 13.17 -22.42
CA LEU A 281 6.79 13.77 -21.71
C LEU A 281 8.12 13.04 -21.94
N PHE A 282 8.05 11.75 -22.25
CA PHE A 282 9.23 10.91 -22.38
C PHE A 282 9.28 10.24 -23.78
N ASP A 283 8.52 10.79 -24.78
CA ASP A 283 8.35 10.11 -26.06
C ASP A 283 9.68 9.78 -26.71
N VAL A 284 9.78 8.50 -26.89
CA VAL A 284 10.05 7.74 -28.10
C VAL A 284 11.14 8.37 -28.98
N ASP A 285 12.25 7.69 -29.12
CA ASP A 285 13.31 7.94 -30.12
C ASP A 285 14.18 9.20 -29.95
N GLY A 286 14.65 9.50 -28.75
CA GLY A 286 15.74 10.46 -28.52
C GLY A 286 15.34 11.76 -27.80
N MET A 287 14.08 12.00 -27.49
CA MET A 287 13.66 13.17 -26.72
C MET A 287 13.81 13.01 -25.20
N ALA A 288 14.03 11.79 -24.67
CA ALA A 288 14.31 11.59 -23.26
C ALA A 288 15.54 12.37 -22.81
N ASP A 289 16.55 12.48 -23.69
CA ASP A 289 17.75 13.30 -23.43
C ASP A 289 17.48 14.80 -23.51
N THR A 290 16.42 15.22 -24.21
CA THR A 290 16.12 16.65 -24.41
C THR A 290 15.14 17.22 -23.41
N VAL A 291 14.19 16.43 -22.90
CA VAL A 291 13.17 16.93 -21.95
C VAL A 291 13.68 16.96 -20.52
N TYR A 292 14.50 16.01 -20.10
CA TYR A 292 15.18 16.02 -18.79
C TYR A 292 16.67 16.29 -18.87
N GLY A 293 17.28 16.19 -20.03
CA GLY A 293 18.69 16.48 -20.33
C GLY A 293 19.00 17.92 -20.64
N GLY A 294 18.27 18.88 -20.09
CA GLY A 294 18.74 20.25 -19.96
C GLY A 294 18.31 21.24 -21.05
N THR A 295 17.41 20.93 -21.99
CA THR A 295 17.11 21.93 -23.05
C THR A 295 15.65 22.41 -23.11
N ALA A 296 14.64 21.58 -22.88
CA ALA A 296 13.26 22.04 -22.99
C ALA A 296 12.75 22.69 -21.69
N TRP A 297 13.20 22.23 -20.54
CA TRP A 297 12.82 22.78 -19.23
C TRP A 297 13.68 23.97 -18.82
N ASP A 298 14.99 23.97 -19.19
CA ASP A 298 15.86 25.12 -19.01
C ASP A 298 15.43 26.29 -19.91
N ALA A 299 14.86 26.02 -21.07
CA ALA A 299 14.33 27.05 -21.96
C ALA A 299 13.06 27.74 -21.39
N LEU A 300 12.25 27.03 -20.56
CA LEU A 300 11.10 27.60 -19.86
C LEU A 300 11.47 28.23 -18.51
N GLY A 301 12.71 28.04 -18.03
CA GLY A 301 13.22 28.61 -16.78
C GLY A 301 12.55 28.05 -15.49
N VAL A 302 11.73 27.00 -15.59
CA VAL A 302 10.97 26.48 -14.42
C VAL A 302 10.84 24.96 -14.47
N PRO A 303 11.89 24.22 -14.10
CA PRO A 303 11.89 22.75 -14.12
C PRO A 303 10.82 22.09 -13.22
N PHE A 304 10.22 22.85 -12.29
CA PHE A 304 9.19 22.37 -11.36
C PHE A 304 7.75 22.69 -11.76
N LEU A 305 7.52 23.45 -12.84
CA LEU A 305 6.17 23.91 -13.19
C LEU A 305 5.26 22.76 -13.66
N VAL A 306 5.76 21.83 -14.43
CA VAL A 306 4.93 20.72 -14.94
C VAL A 306 4.64 19.68 -13.86
N PRO A 307 5.60 19.22 -13.04
CA PRO A 307 5.27 18.41 -11.86
C PRO A 307 4.30 19.13 -10.93
N ALA A 308 4.45 20.44 -10.69
CA ALA A 308 3.54 21.19 -9.83
C ALA A 308 2.13 21.32 -10.44
N LEU A 309 2.01 21.61 -11.73
CA LEU A 309 0.72 21.66 -12.41
C LEU A 309 0.03 20.31 -12.46
N THR A 310 0.77 19.24 -12.71
CA THR A 310 0.23 17.89 -12.66
C THR A 310 -0.21 17.51 -11.25
N THR A 311 0.55 17.85 -10.19
CA THR A 311 0.14 17.59 -8.81
C THR A 311 -1.15 18.32 -8.46
N ILE A 312 -1.30 19.59 -8.86
CA ILE A 312 -2.51 20.37 -8.62
C ILE A 312 -3.70 19.79 -9.38
N LEU A 313 -3.52 19.42 -10.64
CA LEU A 313 -4.56 18.81 -11.47
C LEU A 313 -5.05 17.50 -10.85
N TRP A 314 -4.11 16.65 -10.38
CA TRP A 314 -4.40 15.38 -9.76
C TRP A 314 -5.13 15.52 -8.42
N LEU A 315 -4.68 16.45 -7.58
CA LEU A 315 -5.36 16.76 -6.32
C LEU A 315 -6.75 17.32 -6.55
N ALA A 316 -6.92 18.21 -7.53
CA ALA A 316 -8.23 18.75 -7.90
C ALA A 316 -9.18 17.65 -8.40
N LEU A 317 -8.70 16.74 -9.24
CA LEU A 317 -9.48 15.61 -9.75
C LEU A 317 -9.85 14.63 -8.64
N PHE A 318 -8.94 14.35 -7.74
CA PHE A 318 -9.19 13.53 -6.54
C PHE A 318 -10.25 14.16 -5.62
N PHE A 319 -10.15 15.48 -5.35
CA PHE A 319 -11.14 16.21 -4.57
C PHE A 319 -12.52 16.27 -5.25
N LEU A 320 -12.58 16.43 -6.57
CA LEU A 320 -13.84 16.42 -7.31
C LEU A 320 -14.53 15.06 -7.23
N LEU A 321 -13.78 13.97 -7.37
CA LEU A 321 -14.31 12.60 -7.26
C LEU A 321 -14.79 12.29 -5.85
N LEU A 322 -14.05 12.72 -4.81
CA LEU A 322 -14.47 12.56 -3.42
C LEU A 322 -15.76 13.35 -3.11
N ASN A 323 -15.90 14.54 -3.64
CA ASN A 323 -17.07 15.39 -3.41
C ASN A 323 -18.33 14.84 -4.10
N ASP A 324 -18.17 14.19 -5.25
CA ASP A 324 -19.29 13.63 -6.02
C ASP A 324 -19.82 12.33 -5.38
N THR A 325 -18.93 11.48 -4.88
CA THR A 325 -19.32 10.27 -4.12
C THR A 325 -20.06 10.62 -2.82
N GLY A 326 -19.60 11.65 -2.09
CA GLY A 326 -20.28 12.12 -0.87
C GLY A 326 -21.66 12.70 -1.10
N LYS A 327 -21.95 13.27 -2.28
CA LYS A 327 -23.30 13.76 -2.64
C LYS A 327 -24.24 12.60 -2.97
N ASN A 328 -23.76 11.60 -3.70
CA ASN A 328 -24.55 10.45 -4.09
C ASN A 328 -24.96 9.58 -2.88
N GLU A 329 -24.09 9.42 -1.89
CA GLU A 329 -24.43 8.71 -0.65
C GLU A 329 -25.48 9.45 0.19
N ARG A 330 -25.41 10.78 0.28
CA ARG A 330 -26.43 11.57 0.99
C ARG A 330 -27.78 11.46 0.33
N THR A 331 -27.82 11.45 -1.00
CA THR A 331 -29.06 11.29 -1.77
C THR A 331 -29.63 9.88 -1.61
N ALA A 332 -28.80 8.84 -1.67
CA ALA A 332 -29.21 7.45 -1.45
C ALA A 332 -29.75 7.22 -0.03
N ARG A 333 -29.13 7.80 1.00
CA ARG A 333 -29.64 7.73 2.38
C ARG A 333 -30.97 8.43 2.54
N MET A 334 -31.18 9.57 1.88
CA MET A 334 -32.49 10.26 1.92
C MET A 334 -33.58 9.44 1.27
N TYR A 335 -33.31 8.78 0.14
CA TYR A 335 -34.28 7.85 -0.48
C TYR A 335 -34.59 6.65 0.40
N HIS A 336 -33.59 6.07 1.09
CA HIS A 336 -33.80 4.94 1.99
C HIS A 336 -34.64 5.31 3.22
N VAL A 337 -34.47 6.52 3.77
CA VAL A 337 -35.28 7.01 4.90
C VAL A 337 -36.73 7.26 4.47
N GLN A 338 -36.95 7.75 3.24
CA GLN A 338 -38.31 7.95 2.72
C GLN A 338 -39.05 6.66 2.41
N THR A 339 -38.34 5.58 2.01
CA THR A 339 -38.97 4.27 1.72
C THR A 339 -39.23 3.43 2.97
N VAL A 340 -38.60 3.74 4.11
CA VAL A 340 -38.77 3.02 5.38
C VAL A 340 -39.82 3.69 6.30
N GLN A 341 -40.39 4.86 5.93
CA GLN A 341 -41.55 5.34 6.65
C GLN A 341 -42.75 4.43 6.36
N PRO A 342 -43.29 3.71 7.36
CA PRO A 342 -44.46 2.89 7.14
C PRO A 342 -45.61 3.78 6.70
N ALA A 343 -46.20 3.45 5.54
CA ALA A 343 -47.43 4.07 5.08
C ALA A 343 -48.45 4.09 6.22
N GLY A 344 -48.81 5.28 6.62
CA GLY A 344 -49.88 5.68 7.50
C GLY A 344 -50.46 4.61 8.49
N THR A 345 -50.05 4.70 9.74
CA THR A 345 -50.95 4.36 10.81
C THR A 345 -52.05 5.46 10.86
N HIS A 346 -53.08 5.31 10.04
CA HIS A 346 -54.38 5.93 10.35
C HIS A 346 -54.86 5.25 11.63
N LEU A 347 -54.75 5.94 12.74
CA LEU A 347 -55.51 5.60 13.94
C LEU A 347 -56.97 5.84 13.61
N PRO A 348 -57.87 4.82 13.64
CA PRO A 348 -59.28 5.02 13.54
C PRO A 348 -59.79 5.52 14.91
N GLY A 349 -60.34 6.71 14.97
CA GLY A 349 -61.09 7.16 16.15
C GLY A 349 -60.78 8.60 16.56
N GLN A 350 -61.28 9.55 15.81
CA GLN A 350 -61.80 10.81 16.30
C GLN A 350 -62.92 11.25 15.33
N GLU A 351 -64.11 10.75 15.61
CA GLU A 351 -65.34 11.49 15.40
C GLU A 351 -65.83 12.07 16.74
#